data_27e0a4ea9254ad1859f546decd1985c7
#
_entry.id   27e0a4ea9254ad1859f546decd1985c7
#
_cell.length_a   1.000
_cell.length_b   1.000
_cell.length_c   1.000
_cell.angle_alpha   90.00
_cell.angle_beta   90.00
_cell.angle_gamma   90.00
#
_symmetry.space_group_name_H-M   'P 1'
#
loop_
_entity.id
_entity.type
_entity.pdbx_description
1 polymer ?
#
loop_
_entity_poly.entity_id
_entity_poly.type
_entity_poly.pdbx_seq_one_letter_code
_entity_poly.pdbx_strand_id
1 'polypeptide(L)'
;MQYWYVYYKLDPAVARDLEPRLRQMQRDVAATSGVRTRLLRRADGDAPVATLLEVYEGIVRADAFETAFAEALARADLPASLLAQRRTEKFLEL
;
A
#
# COMPACT_ATOMS: atom_id res chain seq x y z
N MET A 1 4.63 12.44 13.66
CA MET A 1 4.50 11.08 13.12
C MET A 1 3.32 11.04 12.17
N GLN A 2 3.52 10.45 11.02
CA GLN A 2 2.48 10.35 10.00
C GLN A 2 2.03 8.91 9.81
N TYR A 3 0.80 8.79 9.28
CA TYR A 3 0.18 7.51 8.93
C TYR A 3 -0.37 7.66 7.52
N TRP A 4 -0.04 6.71 6.64
CA TRP A 4 -0.55 6.71 5.28
C TRP A 4 -1.44 5.51 5.06
N TYR A 5 -2.58 5.76 4.41
CA TYR A 5 -3.55 4.74 4.03
C TYR A 5 -3.72 4.80 2.52
N VAL A 6 -3.38 3.72 1.83
CA VAL A 6 -3.46 3.64 0.37
C VAL A 6 -4.48 2.57 0.02
N TYR A 7 -5.50 2.93 -0.73
CA TYR A 7 -6.57 1.99 -1.03
C TYR A 7 -6.93 1.99 -2.51
N TYR A 8 -7.49 0.88 -2.97
CA TYR A 8 -7.87 0.67 -4.35
C TYR A 8 -8.75 -0.58 -4.45
N LYS A 9 -9.46 -0.69 -5.59
CA LYS A 9 -10.36 -1.82 -5.85
C LYS A 9 -9.78 -2.67 -6.99
N LEU A 10 -9.88 -3.98 -6.83
CA LEU A 10 -9.39 -4.95 -7.81
C LEU A 10 -10.38 -6.10 -7.94
N ASP A 11 -10.37 -6.75 -9.08
CA ASP A 11 -10.99 -8.08 -9.21
C ASP A 11 -10.35 -9.00 -8.17
N PRO A 12 -11.14 -9.81 -7.45
CA PRO A 12 -10.60 -10.69 -6.41
C PRO A 12 -9.47 -11.62 -6.87
N ALA A 13 -9.55 -12.12 -8.12
CA ALA A 13 -8.50 -12.98 -8.66
C ALA A 13 -7.22 -12.19 -8.89
N VAL A 14 -7.32 -10.95 -9.39
CA VAL A 14 -6.18 -10.07 -9.58
C VAL A 14 -5.55 -9.71 -8.24
N ALA A 15 -6.38 -9.42 -7.23
CA ALA A 15 -5.90 -9.12 -5.89
C ALA A 15 -5.07 -10.28 -5.34
N ARG A 16 -5.55 -11.50 -5.52
CA ARG A 16 -4.86 -12.71 -5.08
C ARG A 16 -3.51 -12.88 -5.79
N ASP A 17 -3.50 -12.65 -7.10
CA ASP A 17 -2.28 -12.78 -7.89
C ASP A 17 -1.23 -11.71 -7.55
N LEU A 18 -1.68 -10.51 -7.18
CA LEU A 18 -0.79 -9.39 -6.87
C LEU A 18 -0.31 -9.38 -5.41
N GLU A 19 -0.96 -10.12 -4.52
CA GLU A 19 -0.64 -10.09 -3.10
C GLU A 19 0.85 -10.28 -2.80
N PRO A 20 1.56 -11.26 -3.39
CA PRO A 20 2.98 -11.42 -3.11
C PRO A 20 3.81 -10.19 -3.48
N ARG A 21 3.50 -9.53 -4.59
CA ARG A 21 4.22 -8.31 -5.02
C ARG A 21 3.90 -7.13 -4.09
N LEU A 22 2.65 -7.01 -3.65
CA LEU A 22 2.26 -5.95 -2.72
C LEU A 22 2.96 -6.13 -1.37
N ARG A 23 3.03 -7.36 -0.88
CA ARG A 23 3.71 -7.64 0.38
C ARG A 23 5.22 -7.41 0.27
N GLN A 24 5.83 -7.76 -0.85
CA GLN A 24 7.25 -7.51 -1.08
C GLN A 24 7.53 -6.00 -1.12
N MET A 25 6.68 -5.25 -1.80
CA MET A 25 6.78 -3.79 -1.84
C MET A 25 6.76 -3.21 -0.43
N GLN A 26 5.84 -3.67 0.41
CA GLN A 26 5.74 -3.19 1.80
C GLN A 26 6.97 -3.58 2.62
N ARG A 27 7.51 -4.79 2.42
CA ARG A 27 8.74 -5.20 3.09
C ARG A 27 9.92 -4.32 2.70
N ASP A 28 10.02 -3.97 1.42
CA ASP A 28 11.08 -3.09 0.92
C ASP A 28 11.00 -1.70 1.57
N VAL A 29 9.79 -1.14 1.64
CA VAL A 29 9.55 0.15 2.29
C VAL A 29 9.93 0.09 3.76
N ALA A 30 9.48 -0.95 4.46
CA ALA A 30 9.74 -1.12 5.88
C ALA A 30 11.24 -1.28 6.18
N ALA A 31 11.94 -2.04 5.35
CA ALA A 31 13.38 -2.27 5.53
C ALA A 31 14.19 -0.97 5.41
N THR A 32 13.77 -0.07 4.53
CA THR A 32 14.48 1.19 4.29
C THR A 32 14.07 2.29 5.26
N SER A 33 12.77 2.38 5.60
CA SER A 33 12.23 3.51 6.35
C SER A 33 11.87 3.19 7.81
N GLY A 34 11.82 1.90 8.19
CA GLY A 34 11.49 1.49 9.54
C GLY A 34 10.01 1.58 9.91
N VAL A 35 9.13 1.87 8.95
CA VAL A 35 7.69 1.95 9.21
C VAL A 35 7.09 0.56 9.42
N ARG A 36 5.95 0.53 10.10
CA ARG A 36 5.16 -0.70 10.21
C ARG A 36 4.14 -0.72 9.08
N THR A 37 3.97 -1.90 8.49
CA THR A 37 3.07 -2.06 7.35
C THR A 37 2.02 -3.12 7.62
N ARG A 38 0.84 -2.92 7.05
CA ARG A 38 -0.22 -3.92 7.01
C ARG A 38 -0.87 -3.90 5.63
N LEU A 39 -1.32 -5.06 5.19
CA LEU A 39 -2.10 -5.20 3.98
C LEU A 39 -3.44 -5.82 4.36
N LEU A 40 -4.52 -5.07 4.18
CA LEU A 40 -5.85 -5.45 4.62
C LEU A 40 -6.79 -5.50 3.43
N ARG A 41 -7.84 -6.30 3.57
CA ARG A 41 -8.94 -6.36 2.63
C ARG A 41 -10.23 -6.02 3.36
N ARG A 42 -11.09 -5.20 2.73
CA ARG A 42 -12.39 -4.90 3.30
C ARG A 42 -13.20 -6.18 3.49
N ALA A 43 -13.84 -6.29 4.65
CA ALA A 43 -14.55 -7.51 5.03
C ALA A 43 -16.02 -7.50 4.59
N ASP A 44 -16.29 -7.15 3.32
CA ASP A 44 -17.63 -7.15 2.73
C ASP A 44 -17.74 -8.28 1.70
N GLY A 45 -17.77 -9.50 2.21
CA GLY A 45 -17.57 -10.75 1.47
C GLY A 45 -18.30 -10.96 0.15
N ASP A 46 -19.37 -10.21 -0.13
CA ASP A 46 -20.20 -10.40 -1.32
C ASP A 46 -19.93 -9.36 -2.41
N ALA A 47 -18.98 -8.47 -2.19
CA ALA A 47 -18.66 -7.45 -3.18
C ALA A 47 -18.01 -8.09 -4.42
N PRO A 48 -18.40 -7.66 -5.65
CA PRO A 48 -17.81 -8.19 -6.89
C PRO A 48 -16.37 -7.78 -7.07
N VAL A 49 -15.89 -6.79 -6.30
CA VAL A 49 -14.51 -6.34 -6.31
C VAL A 49 -13.93 -6.39 -4.92
N ALA A 50 -12.63 -6.63 -4.81
CA ALA A 50 -11.92 -6.59 -3.54
C ALA A 50 -11.39 -5.17 -3.32
N THR A 51 -11.64 -4.60 -2.14
CA THR A 51 -11.01 -3.35 -1.74
C THR A 51 -9.82 -3.68 -0.86
N LEU A 52 -8.62 -3.31 -1.31
CA LEU A 52 -7.39 -3.50 -0.56
C LEU A 52 -6.98 -2.18 0.10
N LEU A 53 -6.36 -2.31 1.26
CA LEU A 53 -5.85 -1.18 2.02
C LEU A 53 -4.41 -1.49 2.45
N GLU A 54 -3.48 -0.65 1.98
CA GLU A 54 -2.11 -0.67 2.46
C GLU A 54 -2.01 0.34 3.60
N VAL A 55 -1.46 -0.08 4.72
CA VAL A 55 -1.30 0.77 5.90
C VAL A 55 0.19 0.95 6.18
N TYR A 56 0.60 2.20 6.36
CA TYR A 56 1.97 2.56 6.73
C TYR A 56 1.93 3.40 7.99
N GLU A 57 2.47 2.87 9.08
CA GLU A 57 2.39 3.49 10.40
C GLU A 57 3.76 3.86 10.93
N GLY A 58 3.81 4.98 11.66
CA GLY A 58 5.04 5.39 12.32
C GLY A 58 6.03 6.07 11.39
N ILE A 59 5.54 6.86 10.44
CA ILE A 59 6.40 7.62 9.52
C ILE A 59 6.94 8.83 10.28
N VAL A 60 8.24 8.82 10.60
CA VAL A 60 8.91 9.89 11.32
C VAL A 60 9.50 10.90 10.34
N ARG A 61 10.12 10.40 9.26
CA ARG A 61 10.74 11.24 8.23
C ARG A 61 9.99 11.04 6.92
N ALA A 62 9.07 11.97 6.66
CA ALA A 62 8.18 11.87 5.51
C ALA A 62 8.95 11.88 4.17
N ASP A 63 10.00 12.70 4.06
CA ASP A 63 10.81 12.78 2.85
C ASP A 63 11.51 11.45 2.53
N ALA A 64 12.14 10.85 3.53
CA ALA A 64 12.81 9.56 3.38
C ALA A 64 11.81 8.44 3.07
N PHE A 65 10.64 8.49 3.72
CA PHE A 65 9.59 7.52 3.46
C PHE A 65 9.08 7.64 2.02
N GLU A 66 8.82 8.85 1.54
CA GLU A 66 8.33 9.07 0.18
C GLU A 66 9.30 8.51 -0.86
N THR A 67 10.61 8.72 -0.66
CA THR A 67 11.63 8.17 -1.55
C THR A 67 11.62 6.65 -1.53
N ALA A 68 11.63 6.04 -0.34
CA ALA A 68 11.59 4.59 -0.20
C ALA A 68 10.33 3.99 -0.82
N PHE A 69 9.19 4.64 -0.61
CA PHE A 69 7.91 4.23 -1.14
C PHE A 69 7.90 4.25 -2.67
N ALA A 70 8.36 5.36 -3.26
CA ALA A 70 8.40 5.50 -4.72
C ALA A 70 9.31 4.45 -5.35
N GLU A 71 10.47 4.18 -4.76
CA GLU A 71 11.40 3.18 -5.26
C GLU A 71 10.82 1.76 -5.17
N ALA A 72 10.21 1.44 -4.04
CA ALA A 72 9.59 0.13 -3.85
C ALA A 72 8.41 -0.08 -4.80
N LEU A 73 7.61 0.97 -5.00
CA LEU A 73 6.47 0.93 -5.91
C LEU A 73 6.92 0.67 -7.35
N ALA A 74 8.00 1.32 -7.78
CA ALA A 74 8.56 1.11 -9.10
C ALA A 74 9.04 -0.33 -9.29
N ARG A 75 9.71 -0.89 -8.28
CA ARG A 75 10.20 -2.28 -8.33
C ARG A 75 9.07 -3.30 -8.34
N ALA A 76 7.93 -2.97 -7.75
CA ALA A 76 6.79 -3.88 -7.68
C ALA A 76 6.16 -4.15 -9.04
N ASP A 77 6.37 -3.27 -10.00
CA ASP A 77 5.88 -3.42 -11.38
C ASP A 77 4.37 -3.72 -11.41
N LEU A 78 3.59 -2.87 -10.74
CA LEU A 78 2.15 -3.06 -10.66
C LEU A 78 1.47 -2.61 -11.95
N PRO A 79 0.29 -3.19 -12.28
CA PRO A 79 -0.44 -2.80 -13.49
C PRO A 79 -0.77 -1.30 -13.50
N ALA A 80 -0.69 -0.68 -14.68
CA ALA A 80 -0.96 0.75 -14.84
C ALA A 80 -2.38 1.12 -14.38
N SER A 81 -3.36 0.23 -14.62
CA SER A 81 -4.74 0.46 -14.20
C SER A 81 -4.85 0.54 -12.67
N LEU A 82 -4.06 -0.25 -11.94
CA LEU A 82 -4.02 -0.19 -10.50
C LEU A 82 -3.39 1.12 -10.04
N LEU A 83 -2.26 1.48 -10.62
CA LEU A 83 -1.56 2.73 -10.26
C LEU A 83 -2.45 3.94 -10.45
N ALA A 84 -3.26 3.96 -11.53
CA ALA A 84 -4.14 5.08 -11.85
C ALA A 84 -5.25 5.26 -10.81
N GLN A 85 -5.69 4.20 -10.14
CA GLN A 85 -6.79 4.29 -9.17
C GLN A 85 -6.35 4.33 -7.72
N ARG A 86 -5.06 4.15 -7.43
CA ARG A 86 -4.55 4.20 -6.05
C ARG A 86 -4.84 5.57 -5.46
N ARG A 87 -5.43 5.55 -4.26
CA ARG A 87 -5.72 6.77 -3.51
C ARG A 87 -4.98 6.72 -2.19
N THR A 88 -4.34 7.83 -1.86
CA THR A 88 -3.55 7.94 -0.63
C THR A 88 -4.14 9.01 0.27
N GLU A 89 -4.39 8.65 1.52
CA GLU A 89 -4.78 9.58 2.56
C GLU A 89 -3.67 9.62 3.61
N LYS A 90 -3.28 10.83 4.00
CA LYS A 90 -2.18 11.06 4.93
C LYS A 90 -2.73 11.67 6.20
N PHE A 91 -2.35 11.13 7.36
CA PHE A 91 -2.79 11.61 8.65
C PHE A 91 -1.60 11.93 9.53
N LEU A 92 -1.77 12.95 10.37
CA LEU A 92 -0.77 13.32 11.37
C LEU A 92 -1.27 12.91 12.75
N GLU A 93 -0.35 12.44 13.59
CA GLU A 93 -0.65 12.23 15.00
C GLU A 93 -0.94 13.57 15.67
N LEU A 94 -2.00 13.65 16.47
CA LEU A 94 -2.35 14.89 17.17
C LEU A 94 -1.47 15.15 18.38
#